data_e2696b86438d4e4b40eef31bea2c172d
#
_entry.id   e2696b86438d4e4b40eef31bea2c172d
#
_cell.length_a   1.000
_cell.length_b   1.000
_cell.length_c   1.000
_cell.angle_alpha   90.00
_cell.angle_beta   90.00
_cell.angle_gamma   90.00
#
_symmetry.space_group_name_H-M   'P 1'
#
loop_
_entity.id
_entity.type
_entity.pdbx_description
1 polymer ?
#
loop_
_entity_poly.entity_id
_entity_poly.type
_entity_poly.pdbx_seq_one_letter_code
_entity_poly.pdbx_strand_id
1 'polypeptide(L)'
;MTQQPLLLLDVDGPLNPYAAPKRRPDGYGTYRLLPTWWVAKQERLAAAQARLATRAKHAKRPAGRVKPLRVWLNPAHGPELLALPYELVWATGWMSEANTHIGPNIGLPELPYIRWTEMFGTDPEGLHWKTRDVVAWAAGRPFVWVDDELGPQDAEWIEANHPGLALTLHVNPRTGLLADDFATLREWAAAA
;
A
#
# COMPACT_ATOMS: atom_id res chain seq x y z
N MET A 1 28.79 8.84 -7.85
CA MET A 1 28.14 7.94 -6.89
C MET A 1 26.81 7.54 -7.50
N THR A 2 26.61 6.28 -7.84
CA THR A 2 25.31 5.77 -8.31
C THR A 2 24.31 5.90 -7.16
N GLN A 3 23.21 6.58 -7.40
CA GLN A 3 22.14 6.74 -6.41
C GLN A 3 21.44 5.39 -6.22
N GLN A 4 21.23 5.01 -4.97
CA GLN A 4 20.54 3.75 -4.63
C GLN A 4 19.16 3.67 -5.29
N PRO A 5 18.73 2.54 -5.86
CA PRO A 5 17.42 2.42 -6.45
C PRO A 5 16.31 2.56 -5.41
N LEU A 6 15.13 2.96 -5.86
CA LEU A 6 13.94 3.08 -5.00
C LEU A 6 13.19 1.74 -4.92
N LEU A 7 12.66 1.42 -3.73
CA LEU A 7 11.60 0.44 -3.57
C LEU A 7 10.32 1.17 -3.17
N LEU A 8 9.40 1.30 -4.11
CA LEU A 8 8.11 1.95 -3.96
C LEU A 8 7.09 0.91 -3.51
N LEU A 9 6.70 0.97 -2.24
CA LEU A 9 6.00 -0.12 -1.56
C LEU A 9 4.56 0.25 -1.21
N ASP A 10 3.59 -0.52 -1.69
CA ASP A 10 2.22 -0.46 -1.19
C ASP A 10 2.07 -1.26 0.12
N VAL A 11 1.01 -0.95 0.86
CA VAL A 11 0.64 -1.63 2.11
C VAL A 11 -0.40 -2.70 1.88
N ASP A 12 -1.54 -2.32 1.30
CA ASP A 12 -2.64 -3.25 1.05
C ASP A 12 -2.28 -4.15 -0.13
N GLY A 13 -2.46 -5.44 0.00
CA GLY A 13 -1.93 -6.46 -0.89
C GLY A 13 -0.54 -6.93 -0.45
N PRO A 14 0.55 -6.18 -0.70
CA PRO A 14 1.92 -6.63 -0.39
C PRO A 14 2.19 -6.93 1.08
N LEU A 15 1.87 -6.02 1.98
CA LEU A 15 2.13 -6.17 3.42
C LEU A 15 0.91 -6.64 4.20
N ASN A 16 -0.28 -6.19 3.78
CA ASN A 16 -1.56 -6.58 4.35
C ASN A 16 -2.35 -7.41 3.32
N PRO A 17 -2.28 -8.75 3.35
CA PRO A 17 -2.99 -9.61 2.41
C PRO A 17 -4.50 -9.59 2.67
N TYR A 18 -5.16 -8.47 2.39
CA TYR A 18 -6.56 -8.20 2.72
C TYR A 18 -7.55 -9.14 2.02
N ALA A 19 -7.16 -9.69 0.87
CA ALA A 19 -7.97 -10.63 0.09
C ALA A 19 -7.71 -12.11 0.47
N ALA A 20 -6.89 -12.37 1.49
CA ALA A 20 -6.68 -13.72 1.99
C ALA A 20 -8.01 -14.37 2.39
N PRO A 21 -8.19 -15.67 2.17
CA PRO A 21 -9.38 -16.38 2.61
C PRO A 21 -9.49 -16.30 4.13
N LYS A 22 -10.61 -16.76 4.70
CA LYS A 22 -11.04 -16.58 6.11
C LYS A 22 -9.95 -16.80 7.19
N ARG A 23 -8.82 -17.40 6.86
CA ARG A 23 -7.72 -17.67 7.78
C ARG A 23 -6.55 -16.72 7.51
N ARG A 24 -6.02 -16.14 8.58
CA ARG A 24 -4.79 -15.35 8.53
C ARG A 24 -3.64 -16.21 7.98
N PRO A 25 -2.82 -15.70 7.02
CA PRO A 25 -1.64 -16.41 6.54
C PRO A 25 -0.64 -16.69 7.67
N ASP A 26 0.14 -17.75 7.51
CA ASP A 26 1.18 -18.13 8.49
C ASP A 26 2.27 -17.03 8.55
N GLY A 27 2.81 -16.77 9.74
CA GLY A 27 3.77 -15.67 9.98
C GLY A 27 3.14 -14.29 10.21
N TYR A 28 1.86 -14.08 9.85
CA TYR A 28 1.21 -12.79 10.05
C TYR A 28 0.61 -12.63 11.44
N GLY A 29 0.74 -11.44 12.03
CA GLY A 29 0.00 -10.98 13.20
C GLY A 29 -1.33 -10.34 12.82
N THR A 30 -2.26 -10.22 13.78
CA THR A 30 -3.51 -9.45 13.60
C THR A 30 -3.41 -8.15 14.39
N TYR A 31 -3.52 -7.03 13.70
CA TYR A 31 -3.45 -5.69 14.27
C TYR A 31 -4.81 -5.00 14.13
N ARG A 32 -5.13 -4.13 15.09
CA ARG A 32 -6.38 -3.36 15.15
C ARG A 32 -6.03 -1.89 15.22
N LEU A 33 -6.19 -1.20 14.09
CA LEU A 33 -5.69 0.15 13.87
C LEU A 33 -6.85 1.15 13.75
N LEU A 34 -6.57 2.41 14.07
CA LEU A 34 -7.54 3.51 13.97
C LEU A 34 -6.93 4.66 13.14
N PRO A 35 -6.58 4.42 11.86
CA PRO A 35 -6.11 5.51 11.02
C PRO A 35 -7.21 6.57 10.87
N THR A 36 -6.80 7.83 10.71
CA THR A 36 -7.73 8.97 10.74
C THR A 36 -8.78 8.88 9.63
N TRP A 37 -8.38 8.46 8.43
CA TRP A 37 -9.29 8.24 7.30
C TRP A 37 -10.33 7.16 7.57
N TRP A 38 -9.95 6.10 8.30
CA TRP A 38 -10.87 5.02 8.67
C TRP A 38 -11.89 5.51 9.69
N VAL A 39 -11.44 6.23 10.71
CA VAL A 39 -12.32 6.86 11.71
C VAL A 39 -13.31 7.77 11.03
N ALA A 40 -12.85 8.70 10.19
CA ALA A 40 -13.69 9.61 9.43
C ALA A 40 -14.70 8.87 8.53
N LYS A 41 -14.28 7.78 7.87
CA LYS A 41 -15.18 6.92 7.07
C LYS A 41 -16.27 6.31 7.92
N GLN A 42 -15.93 5.74 9.09
CA GLN A 42 -16.92 5.13 10.00
C GLN A 42 -17.91 6.16 10.54
N GLU A 43 -17.44 7.35 10.90
CA GLU A 43 -18.29 8.45 11.36
C GLU A 43 -19.25 8.94 10.29
N ARG A 44 -18.78 9.09 9.03
CA ARG A 44 -19.64 9.43 7.88
C ARG A 44 -20.74 8.37 7.66
N LEU A 45 -20.37 7.09 7.73
CA LEU A 45 -21.32 5.99 7.57
C LEU A 45 -22.35 5.98 8.71
N ALA A 46 -21.93 6.20 9.94
CA ALA A 46 -22.82 6.27 11.11
C ALA A 46 -23.79 7.47 10.99
N ALA A 47 -23.29 8.63 10.56
CA ALA A 47 -24.11 9.81 10.33
C ALA A 47 -25.15 9.60 9.20
N ALA A 48 -24.76 8.94 8.10
CA ALA A 48 -25.67 8.60 7.01
C ALA A 48 -26.77 7.64 7.48
N GLN A 49 -26.40 6.61 8.23
CA GLN A 49 -27.36 5.65 8.81
C GLN A 49 -28.32 6.33 9.80
N ALA A 50 -27.83 7.23 10.65
CA ALA A 50 -28.68 8.00 11.58
C ALA A 50 -29.69 8.87 10.84
N ARG A 51 -29.29 9.52 9.72
CA ARG A 51 -30.21 10.33 8.88
C ARG A 51 -31.31 9.47 8.24
N LEU A 52 -31.00 8.25 7.83
CA LEU A 52 -31.95 7.30 7.27
C LEU A 52 -32.89 6.77 8.36
N ALA A 53 -32.36 6.47 9.55
CA ALA A 53 -33.16 5.98 10.69
C ALA A 53 -34.13 7.03 11.23
N THR A 54 -33.81 8.32 11.24
CA THR A 54 -34.71 9.41 11.61
C THR A 54 -35.87 9.57 10.64
N ARG A 55 -35.74 9.15 9.39
CA ARG A 55 -36.84 9.10 8.40
C ARG A 55 -37.74 7.88 8.58
N ALA A 56 -37.23 6.79 9.14
CA ALA A 56 -38.00 5.60 9.49
C ALA A 56 -38.38 5.70 10.97
N LYS A 57 -39.69 5.69 11.32
CA LYS A 57 -40.26 5.84 12.68
C LYS A 57 -39.72 4.86 13.75
N HIS A 58 -38.59 4.19 13.51
CA HIS A 58 -37.98 3.20 14.40
C HIS A 58 -36.45 3.45 14.52
N ALA A 59 -36.07 4.62 15.03
CA ALA A 59 -34.67 4.90 15.33
C ALA A 59 -34.17 4.01 16.48
N LYS A 60 -33.35 3.03 16.17
CA LYS A 60 -32.56 2.27 17.15
C LYS A 60 -31.11 2.70 17.19
N ARG A 61 -30.69 3.13 18.39
CA ARG A 61 -29.35 3.25 18.97
C ARG A 61 -28.43 4.37 18.49
N PRO A 62 -27.74 5.03 19.44
CA PRO A 62 -26.64 5.94 19.15
C PRO A 62 -25.51 5.21 18.44
N ALA A 63 -24.76 5.93 17.61
CA ALA A 63 -23.58 5.44 16.92
C ALA A 63 -22.63 4.74 17.93
N GLY A 64 -22.41 3.45 17.73
CA GLY A 64 -21.47 2.69 18.55
C GLY A 64 -20.05 3.20 18.37
N ARG A 65 -19.17 2.86 19.33
CA ARG A 65 -17.73 3.13 19.25
C ARG A 65 -17.19 2.69 17.86
N VAL A 66 -16.36 3.54 17.24
CA VAL A 66 -15.69 3.22 15.97
C VAL A 66 -14.97 1.88 16.08
N LYS A 67 -15.25 0.98 15.14
CA LYS A 67 -14.59 -0.33 15.11
C LYS A 67 -13.21 -0.16 14.47
N PRO A 68 -12.13 -0.64 15.13
CA PRO A 68 -10.81 -0.62 14.52
C PRO A 68 -10.75 -1.37 13.20
N LEU A 69 -9.96 -0.86 12.27
CA LEU A 69 -9.59 -1.57 11.06
C LEU A 69 -8.70 -2.77 11.43
N ARG A 70 -9.05 -3.94 10.94
CA ARG A 70 -8.22 -5.13 11.08
C ARG A 70 -7.26 -5.22 9.91
N VAL A 71 -5.98 -5.34 10.18
CA VAL A 71 -4.94 -5.64 9.21
C VAL A 71 -4.14 -6.87 9.66
N TRP A 72 -3.55 -7.56 8.71
CA TRP A 72 -2.60 -8.64 8.95
C TRP A 72 -1.23 -8.19 8.46
N LEU A 73 -0.24 -8.23 9.34
CA LEU A 73 1.14 -7.84 9.02
C LEU A 73 2.09 -8.96 9.45
N ASN A 74 3.12 -9.22 8.65
CA ASN A 74 4.19 -10.14 9.00
C ASN A 74 5.41 -9.35 9.52
N PRO A 75 5.76 -9.47 10.82
CA PRO A 75 6.90 -8.75 11.38
C PRO A 75 8.25 -9.10 10.74
N ALA A 76 8.36 -10.25 10.08
CA ALA A 76 9.60 -10.63 9.39
C ALA A 76 9.86 -9.79 8.13
N HIS A 77 8.83 -9.20 7.52
CA HIS A 77 8.99 -8.39 6.31
C HIS A 77 9.84 -7.14 6.54
N GLY A 78 9.76 -6.49 7.71
CA GLY A 78 10.55 -5.29 7.98
C GLY A 78 12.05 -5.53 7.90
N PRO A 79 12.62 -6.46 8.66
CA PRO A 79 14.04 -6.82 8.56
C PRO A 79 14.45 -7.27 7.15
N GLU A 80 13.60 -8.03 6.44
CA GLU A 80 13.89 -8.46 5.07
C GLU A 80 13.93 -7.28 4.10
N LEU A 81 12.99 -6.34 4.20
CA LEU A 81 12.98 -5.11 3.40
C LEU A 81 14.20 -4.23 3.69
N LEU A 82 14.58 -4.07 4.96
CA LEU A 82 15.75 -3.28 5.34
C LEU A 82 17.08 -3.90 4.90
N ALA A 83 17.12 -5.21 4.68
CA ALA A 83 18.30 -5.90 4.18
C ALA A 83 18.48 -5.76 2.65
N LEU A 84 17.50 -5.24 1.94
CA LEU A 84 17.58 -4.99 0.50
C LEU A 84 18.37 -3.69 0.22
N PRO A 85 19.11 -3.61 -0.89
CA PRO A 85 19.89 -2.44 -1.25
C PRO A 85 19.04 -1.36 -1.93
N TYR A 86 17.95 -0.94 -1.29
CA TYR A 86 17.01 0.06 -1.78
C TYR A 86 16.81 1.20 -0.79
N GLU A 87 16.47 2.38 -1.31
CA GLU A 87 15.79 3.41 -0.53
C GLU A 87 14.29 3.10 -0.52
N LEU A 88 13.75 2.78 0.66
CA LEU A 88 12.34 2.42 0.81
C LEU A 88 11.46 3.67 0.82
N VAL A 89 10.34 3.62 0.08
CA VAL A 89 9.36 4.72 -0.01
C VAL A 89 7.95 4.14 0.03
N TRP A 90 7.08 4.72 0.81
CA TRP A 90 5.66 4.36 0.79
C TRP A 90 4.98 4.87 -0.48
N ALA A 91 4.49 3.95 -1.30
CA ALA A 91 3.66 4.21 -2.49
C ALA A 91 2.23 3.69 -2.26
N THR A 92 1.60 4.15 -1.19
CA THR A 92 0.36 3.60 -0.65
C THR A 92 -0.71 4.65 -0.41
N GLY A 93 -1.97 4.25 -0.50
CA GLY A 93 -3.11 5.08 -0.09
C GLY A 93 -3.12 5.45 1.41
N TRP A 94 -2.33 4.78 2.23
CA TRP A 94 -2.14 5.14 3.64
C TRP A 94 -1.33 6.43 3.81
N MET A 95 -0.50 6.82 2.84
CA MET A 95 0.36 8.00 2.89
C MET A 95 1.20 8.05 4.18
N SER A 96 1.22 9.20 4.88
CA SER A 96 1.95 9.35 6.16
C SER A 96 1.46 8.41 7.27
N GLU A 97 0.23 7.94 7.22
CA GLU A 97 -0.31 7.04 8.23
C GLU A 97 0.31 5.63 8.18
N ALA A 98 0.97 5.27 7.07
CA ALA A 98 1.79 4.06 7.01
C ALA A 98 2.93 4.11 8.03
N ASN A 99 3.56 5.27 8.22
CA ASN A 99 4.60 5.48 9.24
C ASN A 99 4.06 5.37 10.67
N THR A 100 2.80 5.73 10.90
CA THR A 100 2.20 5.66 12.24
C THR A 100 1.68 4.27 12.57
N HIS A 101 1.12 3.59 11.58
CA HIS A 101 0.31 2.40 11.83
C HIS A 101 0.91 1.10 11.28
N ILE A 102 1.72 1.15 10.24
CA ILE A 102 2.26 -0.04 9.55
C ILE A 102 3.73 -0.24 9.90
N GLY A 103 4.58 0.74 9.59
CA GLY A 103 6.03 0.66 9.79
C GLY A 103 6.43 0.15 11.18
N PRO A 104 5.93 0.74 12.29
CA PRO A 104 6.30 0.31 13.65
C PRO A 104 5.92 -1.14 13.96
N ASN A 105 4.85 -1.66 13.36
CA ASN A 105 4.38 -3.03 13.59
C ASN A 105 5.19 -4.11 12.85
N ILE A 106 5.99 -3.71 11.87
CA ILE A 106 6.89 -4.60 11.13
C ILE A 106 8.38 -4.21 11.30
N GLY A 107 8.67 -3.22 12.15
CA GLY A 107 10.04 -2.82 12.47
C GLY A 107 10.71 -1.92 11.42
N LEU A 108 9.94 -1.23 10.58
CA LEU A 108 10.47 -0.21 9.67
C LEU A 108 10.61 1.14 10.37
N PRO A 109 11.66 1.92 10.05
CA PRO A 109 11.77 3.32 10.47
C PRO A 109 10.71 4.18 9.77
N GLU A 110 10.70 5.48 10.07
CA GLU A 110 9.93 6.43 9.28
C GLU A 110 10.49 6.50 7.86
N LEU A 111 9.63 6.26 6.86
CA LEU A 111 9.97 6.30 5.44
C LEU A 111 9.37 7.53 4.77
N PRO A 112 10.00 8.07 3.72
CA PRO A 112 9.34 8.99 2.82
C PRO A 112 8.11 8.35 2.18
N TYR A 113 7.15 9.18 1.76
CA TYR A 113 5.92 8.70 1.12
C TYR A 113 5.52 9.59 -0.04
N ILE A 114 4.90 8.99 -1.05
CA ILE A 114 4.36 9.72 -2.19
C ILE A 114 3.08 10.42 -1.77
N ARG A 115 2.98 11.72 -2.08
CA ARG A 115 1.72 12.48 -1.99
C ARG A 115 1.03 12.42 -3.32
N TRP A 116 -0.13 11.82 -3.36
CA TRP A 116 -0.87 11.62 -4.58
C TRP A 116 -1.55 12.91 -5.05
N THR A 117 -1.51 13.16 -6.36
CA THR A 117 -2.22 14.28 -6.99
C THR A 117 -3.72 14.06 -6.90
N GLU A 118 -4.17 12.85 -7.20
CA GLU A 118 -5.56 12.42 -7.06
C GLU A 118 -5.60 10.96 -6.59
N MET A 119 -6.42 10.68 -5.58
CA MET A 119 -6.55 9.31 -5.05
C MET A 119 -7.77 8.63 -5.65
N PHE A 120 -7.56 7.38 -6.12
CA PHE A 120 -8.63 6.52 -6.64
C PHE A 120 -9.37 7.13 -7.85
N GLY A 121 -8.72 8.04 -8.58
CA GLY A 121 -9.23 8.59 -9.84
C GLY A 121 -9.19 7.56 -10.97
N THR A 122 -9.86 7.90 -12.07
CA THR A 122 -9.78 7.12 -13.31
C THR A 122 -8.82 7.80 -14.27
N ASP A 123 -7.74 7.12 -14.64
CA ASP A 123 -6.80 7.63 -15.63
C ASP A 123 -7.40 7.50 -17.04
N PRO A 124 -7.28 8.53 -17.91
CA PRO A 124 -7.85 8.51 -19.27
C PRO A 124 -7.29 7.42 -20.17
N GLU A 125 -6.06 6.95 -19.91
CA GLU A 125 -5.38 5.88 -20.65
C GLU A 125 -5.54 4.51 -19.97
N GLY A 126 -6.36 4.44 -18.90
CA GLY A 126 -6.64 3.19 -18.20
C GLY A 126 -5.52 2.72 -17.26
N LEU A 127 -4.58 3.60 -16.92
CA LEU A 127 -3.52 3.31 -15.99
C LEU A 127 -4.06 3.25 -14.55
N HIS A 128 -3.33 2.56 -13.70
CA HIS A 128 -3.55 2.66 -12.26
C HIS A 128 -3.35 4.10 -11.80
N TRP A 129 -4.18 4.57 -10.90
CA TRP A 129 -4.22 5.98 -10.45
C TRP A 129 -2.90 6.49 -9.82
N LYS A 130 -2.01 5.60 -9.38
CA LYS A 130 -0.69 5.93 -8.84
C LYS A 130 0.40 6.09 -9.91
N THR A 131 0.24 5.52 -11.11
CA THR A 131 1.31 5.29 -12.07
C THR A 131 2.06 6.56 -12.43
N ARG A 132 1.35 7.64 -12.76
CA ARG A 132 1.98 8.89 -13.16
C ARG A 132 2.75 9.56 -12.01
N ASP A 133 2.17 9.54 -10.80
CA ASP A 133 2.81 10.10 -9.61
C ASP A 133 4.04 9.29 -9.18
N VAL A 134 4.02 7.97 -9.35
CA VAL A 134 5.16 7.08 -9.12
C VAL A 134 6.33 7.46 -10.03
N VAL A 135 6.10 7.60 -11.33
CA VAL A 135 7.14 7.99 -12.29
C VAL A 135 7.65 9.40 -12.01
N ALA A 136 6.76 10.34 -11.70
CA ALA A 136 7.14 11.70 -11.33
C ALA A 136 7.99 11.74 -10.05
N TRP A 137 7.65 10.94 -9.04
CA TRP A 137 8.44 10.82 -7.81
C TRP A 137 9.82 10.24 -8.04
N ALA A 138 9.89 9.18 -8.84
CA ALA A 138 11.17 8.52 -9.17
C ALA A 138 12.15 9.45 -9.87
N ALA A 139 11.67 10.43 -10.63
CA ALA A 139 12.46 11.48 -11.26
C ALA A 139 13.69 10.95 -12.03
N GLY A 140 13.52 9.85 -12.75
CA GLY A 140 14.58 9.19 -13.53
C GLY A 140 15.45 8.21 -12.74
N ARG A 141 15.28 8.08 -11.42
CA ARG A 141 15.98 7.07 -10.61
C ARG A 141 15.47 5.67 -10.93
N PRO A 142 16.37 4.66 -10.95
CA PRO A 142 15.92 3.27 -11.00
C PRO A 142 14.97 2.93 -9.85
N PHE A 143 13.90 2.18 -10.13
CA PHE A 143 12.96 1.78 -9.09
C PHE A 143 12.33 0.41 -9.33
N VAL A 144 11.89 -0.22 -8.24
CA VAL A 144 10.90 -1.30 -8.25
C VAL A 144 9.63 -0.79 -7.57
N TRP A 145 8.49 -0.98 -8.22
CA TRP A 145 7.18 -0.67 -7.64
C TRP A 145 6.43 -1.96 -7.31
N VAL A 146 6.13 -2.15 -6.02
CA VAL A 146 5.49 -3.35 -5.44
C VAL A 146 4.06 -3.01 -5.06
N ASP A 147 3.10 -3.61 -5.74
CA ASP A 147 1.67 -3.31 -5.58
C ASP A 147 0.83 -4.52 -6.06
N ASP A 148 -0.42 -4.65 -5.62
CA ASP A 148 -1.33 -5.73 -6.02
C ASP A 148 -2.32 -5.34 -7.12
N GLU A 149 -2.36 -4.07 -7.49
CA GLU A 149 -3.30 -3.56 -8.50
C GLU A 149 -2.61 -3.23 -9.85
N LEU A 150 -1.32 -3.57 -9.99
CA LEU A 150 -0.56 -3.31 -11.22
C LEU A 150 -1.02 -4.16 -12.40
N GLY A 151 -1.22 -3.51 -13.55
CA GLY A 151 -1.53 -4.15 -14.81
C GLY A 151 -0.39 -4.07 -15.84
N PRO A 152 -0.48 -4.84 -16.93
CA PRO A 152 0.49 -4.76 -18.04
C PRO A 152 0.60 -3.36 -18.64
N GLN A 153 -0.49 -2.62 -18.70
CA GLN A 153 -0.52 -1.24 -19.23
C GLN A 153 0.34 -0.29 -18.41
N ASP A 154 0.40 -0.48 -17.08
CA ASP A 154 1.26 0.32 -16.22
C ASP A 154 2.73 0.09 -16.54
N ALA A 155 3.13 -1.17 -16.71
CA ALA A 155 4.51 -1.52 -17.05
C ALA A 155 4.93 -0.95 -18.41
N GLU A 156 4.09 -1.10 -19.44
CA GLU A 156 4.32 -0.58 -20.79
C GLU A 156 4.42 0.95 -20.78
N TRP A 157 3.53 1.62 -20.05
CA TRP A 157 3.56 3.08 -19.94
C TRP A 157 4.81 3.57 -19.20
N ILE A 158 5.20 2.90 -18.11
CA ILE A 158 6.42 3.23 -17.36
C ILE A 158 7.65 3.07 -18.24
N GLU A 159 7.77 1.96 -18.99
CA GLU A 159 8.87 1.73 -19.92
C GLU A 159 8.99 2.85 -20.96
N ALA A 160 7.86 3.34 -21.46
CA ALA A 160 7.83 4.40 -22.47
C ALA A 160 8.10 5.82 -21.91
N ASN A 161 7.82 6.07 -20.62
CA ASN A 161 7.83 7.41 -20.03
C ASN A 161 8.85 7.62 -18.91
N HIS A 162 9.49 6.56 -18.41
CA HIS A 162 10.52 6.66 -17.38
C HIS A 162 11.91 6.43 -17.98
N PRO A 163 12.86 7.38 -17.83
CA PRO A 163 14.19 7.25 -18.46
C PRO A 163 15.13 6.29 -17.72
N GLY A 164 14.82 5.91 -16.49
CA GLY A 164 15.62 4.98 -15.69
C GLY A 164 15.11 3.53 -15.82
N LEU A 165 15.86 2.60 -15.23
CA LEU A 165 15.38 1.22 -15.11
C LEU A 165 14.18 1.15 -14.16
N ALA A 166 13.15 0.41 -14.53
CA ALA A 166 11.99 0.20 -13.68
C ALA A 166 11.51 -1.25 -13.74
N LEU A 167 10.98 -1.72 -12.61
CA LEU A 167 10.28 -3.00 -12.52
C LEU A 167 8.95 -2.79 -11.80
N THR A 168 7.88 -3.30 -12.36
CA THR A 168 6.60 -3.45 -11.67
C THR A 168 6.51 -4.87 -11.12
N LEU A 169 6.39 -5.01 -9.79
CA LEU A 169 6.23 -6.30 -9.12
C LEU A 169 4.81 -6.42 -8.58
N HIS A 170 3.97 -7.15 -9.32
CA HIS A 170 2.62 -7.48 -8.86
C HIS A 170 2.65 -8.52 -7.76
N VAL A 171 2.06 -8.22 -6.60
CA VAL A 171 1.96 -9.13 -5.46
C VAL A 171 0.52 -9.59 -5.28
N ASN A 172 0.33 -10.89 -5.11
CA ASN A 172 -1.02 -11.43 -4.89
C ASN A 172 -1.60 -10.98 -3.54
N PRO A 173 -2.73 -10.23 -3.51
CA PRO A 173 -3.31 -9.72 -2.27
C PRO A 173 -3.90 -10.78 -1.34
N ARG A 174 -3.87 -12.04 -1.75
CA ARG A 174 -4.26 -13.17 -0.90
C ARG A 174 -3.13 -13.71 -0.05
N THR A 175 -1.89 -13.50 -0.48
CA THR A 175 -0.70 -14.05 0.18
C THR A 175 0.21 -12.99 0.77
N GLY A 176 0.23 -11.78 0.17
CA GLY A 176 1.25 -10.78 0.45
C GLY A 176 2.60 -11.18 -0.13
N LEU A 177 3.65 -10.44 0.24
CA LEU A 177 5.03 -10.72 -0.14
C LEU A 177 5.47 -12.12 0.32
N LEU A 178 6.11 -12.84 -0.58
CA LEU A 178 6.66 -14.18 -0.38
C LEU A 178 8.19 -14.18 -0.58
N ALA A 179 8.85 -15.27 -0.23
CA ALA A 179 10.30 -15.42 -0.38
C ALA A 179 10.79 -15.22 -1.82
N ASP A 180 9.98 -15.64 -2.81
CA ASP A 180 10.31 -15.48 -4.23
C ASP A 180 10.25 -14.01 -4.65
N ASP A 181 9.34 -13.21 -4.09
CA ASP A 181 9.29 -11.77 -4.34
C ASP A 181 10.56 -11.08 -3.82
N PHE A 182 11.00 -11.44 -2.61
CA PHE A 182 12.26 -10.95 -2.04
C PHE A 182 13.49 -11.40 -2.86
N ALA A 183 13.47 -12.60 -3.43
CA ALA A 183 14.53 -13.06 -4.33
C ALA A 183 14.56 -12.21 -5.60
N THR A 184 13.42 -11.98 -6.23
CA THR A 184 13.29 -11.09 -7.40
C THR A 184 13.81 -9.68 -7.11
N LEU A 185 13.47 -9.11 -5.95
CA LEU A 185 13.97 -7.80 -5.54
C LEU A 185 15.50 -7.75 -5.41
N ARG A 186 16.12 -8.80 -4.82
CA ARG A 186 17.59 -8.88 -4.70
C ARG A 186 18.26 -9.01 -6.05
N GLU A 187 17.76 -9.87 -6.92
CA GLU A 187 18.30 -10.11 -8.26
C GLU A 187 18.25 -8.85 -9.11
N TRP A 188 17.11 -8.15 -9.10
CA TRP A 188 16.98 -6.91 -9.85
C TRP A 188 17.94 -5.82 -9.37
N ALA A 189 18.08 -5.65 -8.05
CA ALA A 189 19.01 -4.67 -7.50
C ALA A 189 20.48 -4.96 -7.82
N ALA A 190 20.84 -6.22 -8.02
CA ALA A 190 22.20 -6.61 -8.41
C ALA A 190 22.47 -6.35 -9.90
N ALA A 191 21.42 -6.18 -10.72
CA ALA A 191 21.53 -5.95 -12.16
C ALA A 191 21.36 -4.46 -12.54
N ALA A 192 20.80 -3.62 -11.67
CA ALA A 192 20.50 -2.21 -11.87
C ALA A 192 21.70 -1.31 -11.48
#